data_32e59e51c2c7ce7a89fe94f5c32c2664
#
_entry.id   32e59e51c2c7ce7a89fe94f5c32c2664
#
_cell.length_a   1.000
_cell.length_b   1.000
_cell.length_c   1.000
_cell.angle_alpha   90.00
_cell.angle_beta   90.00
_cell.angle_gamma   90.00
#
_symmetry.space_group_name_H-M   'P 1'
#
loop_
_entity.id
_entity.type
_entity.pdbx_description
1 polymer ?
#
loop_
_entity_poly.entity_id
_entity_poly.type
_entity_poly.pdbx_seq_one_letter_code
_entity_poly.pdbx_strand_id
1 'polypeptide(L)'
;GGIYVPTNMAVIHSYNREMMSGCGRMILGSDSHTRYGALGTLAVGEGGGELAKQLVGRTYDVARPGVVAIYLTGKPRDGVGPQDVALSIIGAVYAKGYVKNKVMEFVGPGVANLPIEYRNGIDVMTTETTCWSSIWETDQNTKDYLPIPGRPEAFKPLKPAEVAYYDGCVYVDLSTVECTIALPMHPSYTYAISELKANAADILHECQEKANAQITGAKLDLMSKIRGGEIWVDQGLVAGCSGGTFDNVCAVADILRG
;
A
#
# COMPACT_ATOMS: atom_id res chain seq x y z
N GLY A 1 -18.01 -18.35 -18.78
CA GLY A 1 -16.59 -18.62 -18.86
C GLY A 1 -15.80 -17.70 -17.97
N GLY A 2 -14.88 -18.27 -17.24
CA GLY A 2 -13.94 -17.56 -16.38
C GLY A 2 -12.52 -18.06 -16.64
N ILE A 3 -11.54 -17.40 -16.00
CA ILE A 3 -10.14 -17.84 -16.03
C ILE A 3 -9.85 -18.46 -14.66
N TYR A 4 -9.36 -19.68 -14.66
CA TYR A 4 -8.82 -20.32 -13.47
C TYR A 4 -7.29 -20.23 -13.48
N VAL A 5 -6.74 -19.67 -12.42
CA VAL A 5 -5.28 -19.61 -12.22
C VAL A 5 -4.92 -20.65 -11.17
N PRO A 6 -4.20 -21.73 -11.54
CA PRO A 6 -3.85 -22.79 -10.60
C PRO A 6 -2.84 -22.34 -9.56
N THR A 7 -2.77 -23.10 -8.48
CA THR A 7 -1.79 -22.91 -7.40
C THR A 7 -0.36 -22.89 -7.95
N ASN A 8 0.52 -22.10 -7.38
CA ASN A 8 1.92 -21.92 -7.76
C ASN A 8 2.17 -21.24 -9.13
N MET A 9 1.11 -20.78 -9.78
CA MET A 9 1.25 -20.00 -11.01
C MET A 9 1.51 -18.53 -10.72
N ALA A 10 0.71 -17.94 -9.85
CA ALA A 10 0.87 -16.57 -9.36
C ALA A 10 0.02 -16.34 -8.10
N VAL A 11 0.38 -15.32 -7.31
CA VAL A 11 -0.54 -14.77 -6.31
C VAL A 11 -1.57 -13.88 -7.00
N ILE A 12 -2.78 -13.81 -6.44
CA ILE A 12 -3.94 -13.14 -7.05
C ILE A 12 -3.63 -11.70 -7.49
N HIS A 13 -2.98 -10.90 -6.65
CA HIS A 13 -2.75 -9.49 -6.95
C HIS A 13 -1.66 -9.29 -8.00
N SER A 14 -0.61 -10.11 -8.01
CA SER A 14 0.41 -10.07 -9.06
C SER A 14 -0.19 -10.44 -10.42
N TYR A 15 -0.98 -11.52 -10.46
CA TYR A 15 -1.68 -11.91 -11.68
C TYR A 15 -2.61 -10.81 -12.20
N ASN A 16 -3.43 -10.24 -11.33
CA ASN A 16 -4.36 -9.19 -11.73
C ASN A 16 -3.66 -7.92 -12.22
N ARG A 17 -2.57 -7.51 -11.56
CA ARG A 17 -1.76 -6.36 -12.02
C ARG A 17 -1.19 -6.61 -13.41
N GLU A 18 -0.58 -7.77 -13.61
CA GLU A 18 0.10 -8.08 -14.87
C GLU A 18 -0.88 -8.39 -16.01
N MET A 19 -1.93 -9.17 -15.73
CA MET A 19 -2.78 -9.74 -16.78
C MET A 19 -4.12 -9.04 -16.97
N MET A 20 -4.65 -8.36 -15.94
CA MET A 20 -6.02 -7.85 -15.96
C MET A 20 -6.11 -6.33 -15.87
N SER A 21 -5.17 -5.68 -15.18
CA SER A 21 -5.17 -4.22 -14.99
C SER A 21 -4.92 -3.46 -16.30
N GLY A 22 -5.38 -2.23 -16.35
CA GLY A 22 -5.14 -1.31 -17.46
C GLY A 22 -5.76 0.05 -17.16
N CYS A 23 -5.19 1.07 -17.76
CA CYS A 23 -5.59 2.45 -17.51
C CYS A 23 -7.05 2.70 -17.87
N GLY A 24 -7.82 3.24 -16.91
CA GLY A 24 -9.26 3.51 -17.04
C GLY A 24 -10.15 2.28 -16.92
N ARG A 25 -9.62 1.17 -16.41
CA ARG A 25 -10.43 -0.03 -16.06
C ARG A 25 -10.91 0.05 -14.62
N MET A 26 -11.93 -0.75 -14.32
CA MET A 26 -12.38 -1.04 -12.96
C MET A 26 -12.33 -2.56 -12.73
N ILE A 27 -11.84 -2.95 -11.55
CA ILE A 27 -11.80 -4.35 -11.12
C ILE A 27 -12.44 -4.45 -9.74
N LEU A 28 -13.45 -5.32 -9.62
CA LEU A 28 -14.04 -5.68 -8.33
C LEU A 28 -13.46 -7.01 -7.88
N GLY A 29 -12.91 -7.05 -6.68
CA GLY A 29 -12.28 -8.20 -6.08
C GLY A 29 -12.89 -8.60 -4.74
N SER A 30 -12.68 -9.84 -4.31
CA SER A 30 -13.10 -10.32 -2.99
C SER A 30 -12.10 -10.00 -1.88
N ASP A 31 -10.86 -9.78 -2.24
CA ASP A 31 -9.78 -9.50 -1.29
C ASP A 31 -9.64 -7.98 -1.07
N SER A 32 -9.47 -7.56 0.19
CA SER A 32 -9.35 -6.15 0.56
C SER A 32 -8.13 -5.46 -0.05
N HIS A 33 -7.08 -6.23 -0.39
CA HIS A 33 -5.89 -5.72 -1.08
C HIS A 33 -6.04 -5.67 -2.60
N THR A 34 -7.27 -5.75 -3.12
CA THR A 34 -7.58 -5.46 -4.52
C THR A 34 -7.35 -3.97 -4.78
N ARG A 35 -6.11 -3.61 -5.04
CA ARG A 35 -5.60 -2.26 -5.28
C ARG A 35 -4.65 -2.28 -6.47
N TYR A 36 -5.05 -1.67 -7.58
CA TYR A 36 -4.28 -1.65 -8.84
C TYR A 36 -4.22 -0.25 -9.42
N GLY A 37 -4.40 0.76 -8.57
CA GLY A 37 -4.41 2.17 -8.91
C GLY A 37 -3.12 2.64 -9.55
N ALA A 38 -1.98 2.09 -9.14
CA ALA A 38 -0.66 2.38 -9.71
C ALA A 38 -0.59 2.11 -11.24
N LEU A 39 -1.46 1.24 -11.74
CA LEU A 39 -1.61 0.92 -13.17
C LEU A 39 -2.83 1.61 -13.81
N GLY A 40 -3.36 2.65 -13.17
CA GLY A 40 -4.52 3.39 -13.65
C GLY A 40 -5.83 2.60 -13.61
N THR A 41 -5.91 1.54 -12.80
CA THR A 41 -7.11 0.72 -12.63
C THR A 41 -7.77 1.02 -11.29
N LEU A 42 -9.03 1.47 -11.29
CA LEU A 42 -9.81 1.61 -10.06
C LEU A 42 -10.20 0.22 -9.56
N ALA A 43 -9.47 -0.28 -8.57
CA ALA A 43 -9.65 -1.62 -8.04
C ALA A 43 -10.21 -1.58 -6.63
N VAL A 44 -11.30 -2.31 -6.40
CA VAL A 44 -12.08 -2.28 -5.15
C VAL A 44 -12.24 -3.69 -4.60
N GLY A 45 -11.90 -3.87 -3.33
CA GLY A 45 -12.09 -5.13 -2.62
C GLY A 45 -13.32 -5.10 -1.73
N GLU A 46 -14.37 -5.84 -2.11
CA GLU A 46 -15.70 -5.79 -1.47
C GLU A 46 -16.14 -7.12 -0.83
N GLY A 47 -15.28 -8.11 -0.87
CA GLY A 47 -15.61 -9.42 -0.35
C GLY A 47 -16.45 -10.28 -1.30
N GLY A 48 -16.63 -11.56 -0.91
CA GLY A 48 -17.26 -12.57 -1.76
C GLY A 48 -18.74 -12.34 -2.05
N GLY A 49 -19.45 -11.67 -1.15
CA GLY A 49 -20.89 -11.39 -1.31
C GLY A 49 -21.20 -10.51 -2.53
N GLU A 50 -20.42 -9.46 -2.75
CA GLU A 50 -20.59 -8.60 -3.92
C GLU A 50 -20.19 -9.30 -5.22
N LEU A 51 -19.15 -10.13 -5.20
CA LEU A 51 -18.78 -10.93 -6.38
C LEU A 51 -19.85 -11.95 -6.74
N ALA A 52 -20.48 -12.59 -5.75
CA ALA A 52 -21.58 -13.52 -6.00
C ALA A 52 -22.76 -12.83 -6.69
N LYS A 53 -23.08 -11.57 -6.32
CA LYS A 53 -24.09 -10.77 -7.02
C LYS A 53 -23.71 -10.55 -8.50
N GLN A 54 -22.42 -10.26 -8.78
CA GLN A 54 -21.97 -10.09 -10.17
C GLN A 54 -22.11 -11.38 -10.99
N LEU A 55 -21.78 -12.53 -10.39
CA LEU A 55 -21.93 -13.83 -11.07
C LEU A 55 -23.36 -14.13 -11.52
N VAL A 56 -24.36 -13.63 -10.81
CA VAL A 56 -25.77 -13.75 -11.18
C VAL A 56 -26.33 -12.54 -11.93
N GLY A 57 -25.46 -11.69 -12.45
CA GLY A 57 -25.82 -10.56 -13.31
C GLY A 57 -26.47 -9.38 -12.57
N ARG A 58 -26.22 -9.23 -11.26
CA ARG A 58 -26.65 -8.07 -10.49
C ARG A 58 -25.67 -6.91 -10.66
N THR A 59 -26.14 -5.69 -10.39
CA THR A 59 -25.34 -4.49 -10.38
C THR A 59 -24.53 -4.37 -9.07
N TYR A 60 -23.44 -3.62 -9.15
CA TYR A 60 -22.69 -3.15 -7.99
C TYR A 60 -23.06 -1.68 -7.77
N ASP A 61 -23.88 -1.43 -6.77
CA ASP A 61 -24.37 -0.10 -6.46
C ASP A 61 -23.51 0.52 -5.34
N VAL A 62 -22.89 1.64 -5.64
CA VAL A 62 -22.01 2.35 -4.72
C VAL A 62 -22.40 3.82 -4.62
N ALA A 63 -22.45 4.35 -3.40
CA ALA A 63 -22.55 5.79 -3.22
C ALA A 63 -21.30 6.47 -3.78
N ARG A 64 -21.46 7.61 -4.47
CA ARG A 64 -20.32 8.37 -4.99
C ARG A 64 -19.34 8.67 -3.86
N PRO A 65 -18.12 8.12 -3.88
CA PRO A 65 -17.13 8.40 -2.85
C PRO A 65 -16.57 9.81 -3.00
N GLY A 66 -16.17 10.43 -1.89
CA GLY A 66 -15.31 11.60 -1.93
C GLY A 66 -13.92 11.23 -2.45
N VAL A 67 -13.17 12.23 -2.90
CA VAL A 67 -11.80 12.04 -3.42
C VAL A 67 -10.83 12.91 -2.64
N VAL A 68 -9.76 12.29 -2.13
CA VAL A 68 -8.69 12.98 -1.42
C VAL A 68 -7.40 12.91 -2.26
N ALA A 69 -6.84 14.06 -2.58
CA ALA A 69 -5.54 14.12 -3.24
C ALA A 69 -4.43 13.68 -2.29
N ILE A 70 -3.60 12.76 -2.70
CA ILE A 70 -2.32 12.46 -2.08
C ILE A 70 -1.25 13.10 -2.96
N TYR A 71 -0.87 14.31 -2.58
CA TYR A 71 0.03 15.15 -3.38
C TYR A 71 1.47 14.86 -3.03
N LEU A 72 2.17 14.19 -3.96
CA LEU A 72 3.54 13.75 -3.79
C LEU A 72 4.53 14.77 -4.38
N THR A 73 5.56 15.09 -3.61
CA THR A 73 6.71 15.90 -4.08
C THR A 73 8.02 15.20 -3.73
N GLY A 74 9.11 15.70 -4.29
CA GLY A 74 10.43 15.19 -3.99
C GLY A 74 10.68 13.77 -4.51
N LYS A 75 11.67 13.12 -3.94
CA LYS A 75 12.15 11.78 -4.26
C LYS A 75 12.53 11.05 -2.98
N PRO A 76 12.21 9.75 -2.83
CA PRO A 76 12.66 8.99 -1.67
C PRO A 76 14.20 9.01 -1.54
N ARG A 77 14.67 9.04 -0.30
CA ARG A 77 16.10 8.89 0.00
C ARG A 77 16.53 7.43 -0.18
N ASP A 78 17.80 7.21 -0.36
CA ASP A 78 18.35 5.86 -0.40
C ASP A 78 18.04 5.13 0.92
N GLY A 79 17.62 3.86 0.80
CA GLY A 79 17.18 3.04 1.93
C GLY A 79 15.70 3.19 2.30
N VAL A 80 14.99 4.19 1.78
CA VAL A 80 13.55 4.36 1.99
C VAL A 80 12.79 3.58 0.91
N GLY A 81 12.02 2.59 1.33
CA GLY A 81 11.24 1.74 0.44
C GLY A 81 9.77 2.16 0.34
N PRO A 82 8.99 1.47 -0.51
CA PRO A 82 7.56 1.75 -0.66
C PRO A 82 6.77 1.56 0.64
N GLN A 83 7.21 0.63 1.48
CA GLN A 83 6.57 0.37 2.76
C GLN A 83 6.70 1.57 3.72
N ASP A 84 7.84 2.24 3.73
CA ASP A 84 8.07 3.42 4.57
C ASP A 84 7.10 4.55 4.21
N VAL A 85 6.94 4.81 2.91
CA VAL A 85 5.99 5.82 2.40
C VAL A 85 4.55 5.43 2.74
N ALA A 86 4.18 4.16 2.53
CA ALA A 86 2.84 3.67 2.84
C ALA A 86 2.52 3.82 4.33
N LEU A 87 3.41 3.39 5.22
CA LEU A 87 3.24 3.49 6.67
C LEU A 87 3.16 4.95 7.12
N SER A 88 3.96 5.84 6.56
CA SER A 88 3.89 7.27 6.87
C SER A 88 2.53 7.86 6.51
N ILE A 89 1.96 7.49 5.36
CA ILE A 89 0.61 7.92 4.95
C ILE A 89 -0.44 7.32 5.89
N ILE A 90 -0.40 6.00 6.16
CA ILE A 90 -1.34 5.31 7.04
C ILE A 90 -1.37 5.96 8.42
N GLY A 91 -0.21 6.18 9.02
CA GLY A 91 -0.08 6.83 10.32
C GLY A 91 -0.70 8.23 10.35
N ALA A 92 -0.55 8.99 9.28
CA ALA A 92 -1.08 10.35 9.20
C ALA A 92 -2.61 10.41 9.05
N VAL A 93 -3.25 9.45 8.36
CA VAL A 93 -4.65 9.55 7.96
C VAL A 93 -5.61 8.66 8.76
N TYR A 94 -5.11 7.54 9.32
CA TYR A 94 -5.95 6.49 9.88
C TYR A 94 -6.74 6.93 11.12
N ALA A 95 -6.07 7.49 12.12
CA ALA A 95 -6.68 7.80 13.41
C ALA A 95 -7.87 8.76 13.32
N LYS A 96 -7.85 9.67 12.33
CA LYS A 96 -8.92 10.64 12.08
C LYS A 96 -9.94 10.14 11.05
N GLY A 97 -9.76 8.95 10.48
CA GLY A 97 -10.59 8.44 9.38
C GLY A 97 -10.61 9.37 8.16
N TYR A 98 -9.52 10.10 7.90
CA TYR A 98 -9.50 11.21 6.94
C TYR A 98 -9.85 10.77 5.51
N VAL A 99 -9.44 9.57 5.13
CA VAL A 99 -9.70 8.97 3.81
C VAL A 99 -10.73 7.83 3.87
N LYS A 100 -11.36 7.61 5.02
CA LYS A 100 -12.33 6.51 5.19
C LYS A 100 -13.45 6.59 4.16
N ASN A 101 -13.69 5.48 3.45
CA ASN A 101 -14.69 5.35 2.38
C ASN A 101 -14.54 6.35 1.23
N LYS A 102 -13.34 6.92 1.04
CA LYS A 102 -13.01 7.83 -0.07
C LYS A 102 -12.03 7.19 -1.01
N VAL A 103 -11.86 7.77 -2.19
CA VAL A 103 -10.77 7.42 -3.12
C VAL A 103 -9.54 8.27 -2.78
N MET A 104 -8.40 7.63 -2.69
CA MET A 104 -7.09 8.29 -2.61
C MET A 104 -6.54 8.45 -4.02
N GLU A 105 -6.44 9.68 -4.51
CA GLU A 105 -5.85 9.97 -5.83
C GLU A 105 -4.43 10.48 -5.67
N PHE A 106 -3.47 9.70 -6.14
CA PHE A 106 -2.05 10.02 -6.06
C PHE A 106 -1.62 10.86 -7.25
N VAL A 107 -1.20 12.07 -6.97
CA VAL A 107 -0.87 13.12 -7.95
C VAL A 107 0.36 13.90 -7.53
N GLY A 108 0.88 14.72 -8.42
CA GLY A 108 1.96 15.65 -8.14
C GLY A 108 3.32 15.21 -8.71
N PRO A 109 4.31 16.11 -8.68
CA PRO A 109 5.58 15.89 -9.37
C PRO A 109 6.41 14.72 -8.83
N GLY A 110 6.16 14.32 -7.58
CA GLY A 110 6.82 13.16 -6.96
C GLY A 110 6.43 11.83 -7.59
N VAL A 111 5.26 11.73 -8.22
CA VAL A 111 4.79 10.49 -8.88
C VAL A 111 5.81 10.00 -9.90
N ALA A 112 6.32 10.88 -10.74
CA ALA A 112 7.29 10.53 -11.79
C ALA A 112 8.62 9.95 -11.26
N ASN A 113 8.93 10.17 -9.99
CA ASN A 113 10.14 9.67 -9.35
C ASN A 113 9.99 8.24 -8.79
N LEU A 114 8.80 7.65 -8.89
CA LEU A 114 8.48 6.33 -8.36
C LEU A 114 8.30 5.31 -9.49
N PRO A 115 9.11 4.25 -9.54
CA PRO A 115 8.87 3.12 -10.44
C PRO A 115 7.52 2.45 -10.15
N ILE A 116 6.97 1.70 -11.11
CA ILE A 116 5.65 1.07 -10.94
C ILE A 116 5.62 0.07 -9.78
N GLU A 117 6.66 -0.73 -9.56
CA GLU A 117 6.69 -1.65 -8.42
C GLU A 117 6.68 -0.92 -7.08
N TYR A 118 7.36 0.23 -7.01
CA TYR A 118 7.31 1.09 -5.82
C TYR A 118 5.90 1.63 -5.58
N ARG A 119 5.22 2.14 -6.64
CA ARG A 119 3.83 2.59 -6.55
C ARG A 119 2.89 1.44 -6.13
N ASN A 120 3.07 0.24 -6.68
CA ASN A 120 2.29 -0.95 -6.31
C ASN A 120 2.43 -1.28 -4.82
N GLY A 121 3.63 -1.15 -4.25
CA GLY A 121 3.87 -1.35 -2.83
C GLY A 121 3.13 -0.35 -1.95
N ILE A 122 3.08 0.92 -2.34
CA ILE A 122 2.29 1.94 -1.64
C ILE A 122 0.79 1.69 -1.83
N ASP A 123 0.38 1.46 -3.07
CA ASP A 123 -1.02 1.37 -3.48
C ASP A 123 -1.77 0.25 -2.75
N VAL A 124 -1.16 -0.93 -2.64
CA VAL A 124 -1.76 -2.07 -1.94
C VAL A 124 -1.99 -1.79 -0.47
N MET A 125 -1.09 -1.05 0.16
CA MET A 125 -1.19 -0.70 1.58
C MET A 125 -2.24 0.37 1.89
N THR A 126 -2.79 1.05 0.87
CA THR A 126 -3.89 2.01 1.09
C THR A 126 -5.11 1.35 1.71
N THR A 127 -5.28 0.04 1.56
CA THR A 127 -6.37 -0.72 2.20
C THR A 127 -6.37 -0.54 3.71
N GLU A 128 -5.20 -0.42 4.33
CA GLU A 128 -5.04 -0.24 5.78
C GLU A 128 -5.50 1.14 6.27
N THR A 129 -5.81 2.06 5.36
CA THR A 129 -6.40 3.37 5.70
C THR A 129 -7.92 3.36 5.76
N THR A 130 -8.56 2.22 5.46
CA THR A 130 -10.01 2.09 5.28
C THR A 130 -10.57 2.94 4.13
N CYS A 131 -9.74 3.35 3.17
CA CYS A 131 -10.22 4.02 1.96
C CYS A 131 -11.03 3.05 1.09
N TRP A 132 -11.94 3.57 0.27
CA TRP A 132 -12.72 2.75 -0.65
C TRP A 132 -11.86 2.20 -1.79
N SER A 133 -11.00 3.04 -2.35
CA SER A 133 -10.03 2.66 -3.38
C SER A 133 -8.91 3.67 -3.49
N SER A 134 -7.95 3.39 -4.36
CA SER A 134 -6.85 4.28 -4.72
C SER A 134 -6.67 4.30 -6.23
N ILE A 135 -6.18 5.41 -6.76
CA ILE A 135 -5.84 5.58 -8.16
C ILE A 135 -4.66 6.53 -8.30
N TRP A 136 -3.86 6.34 -9.34
CA TRP A 136 -2.69 7.16 -9.64
C TRP A 136 -2.81 7.78 -11.02
N GLU A 137 -2.26 8.97 -11.19
CA GLU A 137 -2.00 9.46 -12.52
C GLU A 137 -1.03 8.52 -13.25
N THR A 138 -1.23 8.36 -14.56
CA THR A 138 -0.40 7.49 -15.37
C THR A 138 0.59 8.33 -16.20
N ASP A 139 1.81 7.86 -16.27
CA ASP A 139 2.93 8.58 -16.87
C ASP A 139 3.80 7.67 -17.73
N GLN A 140 5.02 8.13 -18.02
CA GLN A 140 5.97 7.36 -18.81
C GLN A 140 6.35 6.04 -18.10
N ASN A 141 6.49 6.01 -16.76
CA ASN A 141 6.77 4.79 -16.01
C ASN A 141 5.67 3.74 -16.21
N THR A 142 4.40 4.17 -16.22
CA THR A 142 3.27 3.27 -16.50
C THR A 142 3.31 2.74 -17.92
N LYS A 143 3.65 3.61 -18.89
CA LYS A 143 3.75 3.25 -20.29
C LYS A 143 4.88 2.26 -20.56
N ASP A 144 6.00 2.39 -19.87
CA ASP A 144 7.17 1.52 -20.02
C ASP A 144 7.01 0.18 -19.28
N TYR A 145 6.20 0.15 -18.23
CA TYR A 145 5.92 -1.08 -17.48
C TYR A 145 4.98 -2.04 -18.22
N LEU A 146 3.89 -1.56 -18.79
CA LEU A 146 2.85 -2.41 -19.38
C LEU A 146 3.31 -3.34 -20.52
N PRO A 147 4.33 -3.01 -21.33
CA PRO A 147 4.93 -3.94 -22.28
C PRO A 147 5.63 -5.15 -21.63
N ILE A 148 6.10 -5.04 -20.39
CA ILE A 148 6.81 -6.15 -19.70
C ILE A 148 5.89 -7.38 -19.59
N PRO A 149 4.66 -7.29 -19.08
CA PRO A 149 3.70 -8.39 -19.13
C PRO A 149 3.02 -8.57 -20.50
N GLY A 150 3.53 -7.94 -21.57
CA GLY A 150 3.03 -8.11 -22.94
C GLY A 150 1.74 -7.34 -23.25
N ARG A 151 1.46 -6.26 -22.51
CA ARG A 151 0.18 -5.53 -22.61
C ARG A 151 0.31 -4.01 -22.88
N PRO A 152 1.08 -3.59 -23.90
CA PRO A 152 1.28 -2.18 -24.20
C PRO A 152 -0.04 -1.45 -24.54
N GLU A 153 -1.03 -2.16 -25.07
CA GLU A 153 -2.35 -1.62 -25.42
C GLU A 153 -3.18 -1.19 -24.18
N ALA A 154 -2.82 -1.66 -22.99
CA ALA A 154 -3.50 -1.32 -21.76
C ALA A 154 -3.15 0.09 -21.24
N PHE A 155 -2.16 0.76 -21.82
CA PHE A 155 -1.81 2.13 -21.48
C PHE A 155 -2.81 3.15 -22.02
N LYS A 156 -3.21 4.07 -21.15
CA LYS A 156 -3.87 5.33 -21.50
C LYS A 156 -3.36 6.44 -20.58
N PRO A 157 -3.18 7.67 -21.06
CA PRO A 157 -2.87 8.79 -20.19
C PRO A 157 -4.09 9.11 -19.31
N LEU A 158 -3.90 9.05 -18.00
CA LEU A 158 -4.88 9.44 -16.99
C LEU A 158 -4.22 10.45 -16.07
N LYS A 159 -4.84 11.61 -15.93
CA LYS A 159 -4.42 12.67 -15.01
C LYS A 159 -5.61 13.54 -14.66
N PRO A 160 -5.55 14.26 -13.53
CA PRO A 160 -6.55 15.28 -13.21
C PRO A 160 -6.65 16.33 -14.31
N ALA A 161 -7.79 17.00 -14.39
CA ALA A 161 -7.92 18.21 -15.21
C ALA A 161 -6.98 19.31 -14.69
N GLU A 162 -6.73 20.34 -15.51
CA GLU A 162 -5.91 21.49 -15.11
C GLU A 162 -6.38 22.14 -13.81
N VAL A 163 -7.70 22.16 -13.60
CA VAL A 163 -8.33 22.53 -12.35
C VAL A 163 -9.14 21.34 -11.86
N ALA A 164 -8.75 20.76 -10.73
CA ALA A 164 -9.42 19.64 -10.10
C ALA A 164 -9.82 20.01 -8.65
N TYR A 165 -10.99 19.53 -8.22
CA TYR A 165 -11.51 19.75 -6.89
C TYR A 165 -11.46 18.44 -6.10
N TYR A 166 -10.95 18.53 -4.87
CA TYR A 166 -10.82 17.41 -3.96
C TYR A 166 -11.54 17.69 -2.64
N ASP A 167 -12.04 16.65 -1.99
CA ASP A 167 -12.64 16.74 -0.64
C ASP A 167 -11.58 16.89 0.46
N GLY A 168 -10.33 16.82 0.09
CA GLY A 168 -9.20 17.01 0.99
C GLY A 168 -7.86 16.75 0.27
N CYS A 169 -6.78 17.04 0.97
CA CYS A 169 -5.43 16.83 0.46
C CYS A 169 -4.50 16.35 1.58
N VAL A 170 -3.67 15.38 1.25
CA VAL A 170 -2.52 14.95 2.05
C VAL A 170 -1.27 15.29 1.27
N TYR A 171 -0.46 16.17 1.81
CA TYR A 171 0.82 16.52 1.21
C TYR A 171 1.92 15.61 1.74
N VAL A 172 2.69 15.02 0.84
CA VAL A 172 3.79 14.11 1.18
C VAL A 172 5.05 14.54 0.43
N ASP A 173 6.03 15.03 1.16
CA ASP A 173 7.38 15.22 0.61
C ASP A 173 8.17 13.92 0.79
N LEU A 174 8.36 13.21 -0.30
CA LEU A 174 9.07 11.91 -0.32
C LEU A 174 10.51 12.02 0.21
N SER A 175 11.13 13.19 0.10
CA SER A 175 12.49 13.40 0.57
C SER A 175 12.62 13.47 2.10
N THR A 176 11.52 13.67 2.80
CA THR A 176 11.46 13.74 4.26
C THR A 176 11.02 12.46 4.93
N VAL A 177 10.52 11.50 4.17
CA VAL A 177 10.12 10.18 4.70
C VAL A 177 11.37 9.46 5.24
N GLU A 178 11.26 8.91 6.44
CA GLU A 178 12.28 8.11 7.08
C GLU A 178 11.94 6.60 6.98
N CYS A 179 12.95 5.75 7.21
CA CYS A 179 12.72 4.33 7.40
C CYS A 179 11.77 4.14 8.58
N THR A 180 10.63 3.51 8.34
CA THR A 180 9.48 3.45 9.23
C THR A 180 9.13 2.02 9.58
N ILE A 181 8.72 1.78 10.80
CA ILE A 181 8.22 0.49 11.26
C ILE A 181 6.80 0.64 11.82
N ALA A 182 5.96 -0.35 11.58
CA ALA A 182 4.69 -0.50 12.27
C ALA A 182 4.82 -1.52 13.39
N LEU A 183 4.36 -1.18 14.58
CA LEU A 183 4.32 -2.07 15.72
C LEU A 183 3.04 -2.94 15.70
N PRO A 184 3.01 -4.05 16.49
CA PRO A 184 1.86 -4.94 16.54
C PRO A 184 0.55 -4.24 16.77
N MET A 185 -0.49 -4.82 16.21
CA MET A 185 -1.93 -4.60 16.19
C MET A 185 -2.44 -3.95 14.90
N HIS A 186 -1.89 -2.84 14.42
CA HIS A 186 -2.37 -2.20 13.21
C HIS A 186 -1.25 -1.40 12.53
N PRO A 187 -1.18 -1.36 11.18
CA PRO A 187 -0.17 -0.60 10.44
C PRO A 187 -0.15 0.91 10.71
N SER A 188 -1.14 1.47 11.40
CA SER A 188 -1.13 2.87 11.84
C SER A 188 -0.30 3.14 13.09
N TYR A 189 0.14 2.10 13.80
CA TYR A 189 1.10 2.25 14.90
C TYR A 189 2.52 2.38 14.35
N THR A 190 2.77 3.49 13.68
CA THR A 190 4.01 3.75 12.96
C THR A 190 4.96 4.65 13.73
N TYR A 191 6.22 4.31 13.66
CA TYR A 191 7.32 5.10 14.20
C TYR A 191 8.47 5.13 13.19
N ALA A 192 9.17 6.26 13.09
CA ALA A 192 10.46 6.23 12.45
C ALA A 192 11.39 5.27 13.24
N ILE A 193 12.22 4.50 12.55
CA ILE A 193 13.11 3.55 13.22
C ILE A 193 14.07 4.31 14.16
N SER A 194 14.48 5.52 13.80
CA SER A 194 15.28 6.43 14.64
C SER A 194 14.56 6.78 15.95
N GLU A 195 13.27 7.10 15.88
CA GLU A 195 12.43 7.42 17.04
C GLU A 195 12.22 6.19 17.94
N LEU A 196 11.90 5.04 17.33
CA LEU A 196 11.76 3.78 18.07
C LEU A 196 13.06 3.43 18.83
N LYS A 197 14.21 3.57 18.19
CA LYS A 197 15.51 3.29 18.83
C LYS A 197 15.80 4.25 19.99
N ALA A 198 15.44 5.51 19.85
CA ALA A 198 15.68 6.52 20.91
C ALA A 198 14.76 6.31 22.13
N ASN A 199 13.54 5.78 21.94
CA ASN A 199 12.51 5.67 22.97
C ASN A 199 11.98 4.24 23.13
N ALA A 200 12.83 3.25 22.90
CA ALA A 200 12.42 1.83 22.78
C ALA A 200 11.63 1.33 23.98
N ALA A 201 12.07 1.66 25.20
CA ALA A 201 11.43 1.17 26.42
C ALA A 201 9.99 1.66 26.55
N ASP A 202 9.77 2.96 26.36
CA ASP A 202 8.44 3.56 26.51
C ASP A 202 7.49 3.11 25.42
N ILE A 203 7.96 3.12 24.17
CA ILE A 203 7.14 2.74 23.00
C ILE A 203 6.76 1.25 23.04
N LEU A 204 7.72 0.36 23.32
CA LEU A 204 7.45 -1.07 23.36
C LEU A 204 6.61 -1.46 24.59
N HIS A 205 6.80 -0.79 25.72
CA HIS A 205 5.94 -0.98 26.90
C HIS A 205 4.49 -0.59 26.60
N GLU A 206 4.25 0.60 26.06
CA GLU A 206 2.91 1.06 25.70
C GLU A 206 2.25 0.13 24.67
N CYS A 207 3.00 -0.32 23.67
CA CYS A 207 2.50 -1.26 22.66
C CYS A 207 2.11 -2.60 23.30
N GLN A 208 2.96 -3.14 24.15
CA GLN A 208 2.72 -4.40 24.88
C GLN A 208 1.45 -4.33 25.74
N GLU A 209 1.29 -3.27 26.53
CA GLU A 209 0.11 -3.08 27.39
C GLU A 209 -1.16 -2.98 26.55
N LYS A 210 -1.16 -2.20 25.48
CA LYS A 210 -2.31 -2.08 24.56
C LYS A 210 -2.66 -3.43 23.93
N ALA A 211 -1.67 -4.17 23.43
CA ALA A 211 -1.87 -5.47 22.79
C ALA A 211 -2.44 -6.50 23.78
N ASN A 212 -1.86 -6.59 24.99
CA ASN A 212 -2.31 -7.53 26.01
C ASN A 212 -3.72 -7.19 26.54
N ALA A 213 -4.10 -5.92 26.54
CA ALA A 213 -5.45 -5.51 26.92
C ALA A 213 -6.50 -5.82 25.82
N GLN A 214 -6.12 -5.79 24.55
CA GLN A 214 -7.05 -6.00 23.43
C GLN A 214 -7.26 -7.47 23.06
N ILE A 215 -6.25 -8.31 23.25
CA ILE A 215 -6.30 -9.71 22.85
C ILE A 215 -6.44 -10.58 24.08
N THR A 216 -7.61 -11.19 24.26
CA THR A 216 -7.85 -12.14 25.37
C THR A 216 -6.86 -13.30 25.33
N GLY A 217 -6.10 -13.46 26.40
CA GLY A 217 -5.09 -14.51 26.53
C GLY A 217 -3.74 -14.22 25.88
N ALA A 218 -3.56 -13.07 25.23
CA ALA A 218 -2.25 -12.65 24.74
C ALA A 218 -1.31 -12.36 25.92
N LYS A 219 -0.05 -12.75 25.74
CA LYS A 219 1.05 -12.45 26.66
C LYS A 219 2.25 -11.99 25.81
N LEU A 220 2.08 -10.87 25.10
CA LEU A 220 3.20 -10.25 24.42
C LEU A 220 4.21 -9.78 25.45
N ASP A 221 5.47 -10.06 25.20
CA ASP A 221 6.61 -9.58 25.98
C ASP A 221 7.60 -8.90 25.02
N LEU A 222 7.27 -7.66 24.68
CA LEU A 222 8.11 -6.83 23.81
C LEU A 222 9.30 -6.24 24.57
N MET A 223 9.18 -6.07 25.88
CA MET A 223 10.26 -5.54 26.71
C MET A 223 11.48 -6.46 26.74
N SER A 224 11.29 -7.78 26.67
CA SER A 224 12.39 -8.76 26.59
C SER A 224 13.19 -8.68 25.29
N LYS A 225 12.68 -7.97 24.28
CA LYS A 225 13.37 -7.74 23.02
C LYS A 225 14.41 -6.62 23.09
N ILE A 226 14.42 -5.84 24.16
CA ILE A 226 15.48 -4.84 24.42
C ILE A 226 16.65 -5.53 25.08
N ARG A 227 17.78 -5.62 24.40
CA ARG A 227 18.99 -6.30 24.89
C ARG A 227 20.21 -5.42 24.60
N GLY A 228 20.92 -5.02 25.65
CA GLY A 228 22.12 -4.18 25.49
C GLY A 228 21.86 -2.82 24.85
N GLY A 229 20.65 -2.28 24.99
CA GLY A 229 20.27 -1.01 24.37
C GLY A 229 19.79 -1.13 22.90
N GLU A 230 19.72 -2.33 22.38
CA GLU A 230 19.24 -2.62 21.02
C GLU A 230 17.92 -3.41 21.04
N ILE A 231 17.13 -3.28 19.98
CA ILE A 231 15.90 -4.04 19.79
C ILE A 231 16.21 -5.25 18.92
N TRP A 232 15.96 -6.43 19.47
CA TRP A 232 16.20 -7.71 18.81
C TRP A 232 14.97 -8.21 18.08
N VAL A 233 15.19 -8.68 16.86
CA VAL A 233 14.18 -9.33 15.99
C VAL A 233 14.59 -10.79 15.81
N ASP A 234 13.69 -11.72 16.10
CA ASP A 234 14.00 -13.16 16.01
C ASP A 234 13.99 -13.66 14.57
N GLN A 235 13.12 -13.08 13.73
CA GLN A 235 12.95 -13.51 12.35
C GLN A 235 12.51 -12.33 11.48
N GLY A 236 13.14 -12.18 10.31
CA GLY A 236 12.71 -11.28 9.24
C GLY A 236 12.10 -12.08 8.09
N LEU A 237 11.03 -11.54 7.50
CA LEU A 237 10.36 -12.14 6.35
C LEU A 237 10.08 -11.07 5.29
N VAL A 238 10.51 -11.32 4.06
CA VAL A 238 10.18 -10.51 2.88
C VAL A 238 9.32 -11.37 1.97
N ALA A 239 8.04 -11.04 1.87
CA ALA A 239 7.07 -11.87 1.19
C ALA A 239 5.84 -11.09 0.72
N GLY A 240 4.99 -11.78 -0.02
CA GLY A 240 3.67 -11.30 -0.45
C GLY A 240 3.71 -10.41 -1.69
N CYS A 241 2.53 -9.96 -2.09
CA CYS A 241 2.32 -9.17 -3.31
C CYS A 241 2.72 -7.69 -3.18
N SER A 242 3.03 -7.23 -1.96
CA SER A 242 3.53 -5.86 -1.70
C SER A 242 5.01 -5.85 -1.33
N GLY A 243 5.43 -6.75 -0.42
CA GLY A 243 6.80 -6.81 0.07
C GLY A 243 7.70 -7.71 -0.76
N GLY A 244 7.18 -8.76 -1.38
CA GLY A 244 7.92 -9.76 -2.15
C GLY A 244 7.96 -9.50 -3.66
N THR A 245 7.87 -8.25 -4.11
CA THR A 245 8.09 -7.88 -5.51
C THR A 245 9.56 -8.06 -5.89
N PHE A 246 9.85 -8.18 -7.18
CA PHE A 246 11.20 -8.45 -7.68
C PHE A 246 12.21 -7.40 -7.18
N ASP A 247 11.89 -6.12 -7.31
CA ASP A 247 12.78 -5.03 -6.89
C ASP A 247 13.05 -5.06 -5.38
N ASN A 248 12.02 -5.34 -4.56
CA ASN A 248 12.17 -5.46 -3.11
C ASN A 248 13.08 -6.64 -2.72
N VAL A 249 12.92 -7.79 -3.37
CA VAL A 249 13.77 -8.97 -3.14
C VAL A 249 15.21 -8.68 -3.52
N CYS A 250 15.44 -7.99 -4.64
CA CYS A 250 16.77 -7.53 -5.05
C CYS A 250 17.39 -6.58 -4.02
N ALA A 251 16.64 -5.59 -3.55
CA ALA A 251 17.10 -4.63 -2.54
C ALA A 251 17.50 -5.34 -1.22
N VAL A 252 16.70 -6.31 -0.78
CA VAL A 252 17.03 -7.13 0.40
C VAL A 252 18.28 -7.95 0.17
N ALA A 253 18.42 -8.56 -1.00
CA ALA A 253 19.63 -9.32 -1.35
C ALA A 253 20.89 -8.45 -1.32
N ASP A 254 20.80 -7.21 -1.78
CA ASP A 254 21.91 -6.27 -1.76
C ASP A 254 22.27 -5.83 -0.32
N ILE A 255 21.27 -5.58 0.53
CA ILE A 255 21.48 -5.26 1.96
C ILE A 255 22.15 -6.44 2.68
N LEU A 256 21.71 -7.67 2.43
CA LEU A 256 22.24 -8.86 3.10
C LEU A 256 23.62 -9.29 2.60
N ARG A 257 24.03 -8.82 1.44
CA ARG A 257 25.37 -9.09 0.90
C ARG A 257 26.47 -8.30 1.60
N GLY A 258 26.16 -7.16 2.20
CA GLY A 258 27.10 -6.25 2.84
C GLY A 258 27.69 -5.22 1.88
#